data_a57063a9a69eacc926e82d091ff67e6f
#
_entry.id   a57063a9a69eacc926e82d091ff67e6f
#
_cell.length_a   1.000
_cell.length_b   1.000
_cell.length_c   1.000
_cell.angle_alpha   90.00
_cell.angle_beta   90.00
_cell.angle_gamma   90.00
#
_symmetry.space_group_name_H-M   'P 1'
#
loop_
_entity.id
_entity.type
_entity.pdbx_description
1 polymer ?
#
loop_
_entity_poly.entity_id
_entity_poly.type
_entity_poly.pdbx_seq_one_letter_code
_entity_poly.pdbx_strand_id
1 'polypeptide(L)'
;MFNFFLSRKKKLLKFILIGITLTIVNLLLIYFFVEILKLNTVFLKNVSNVLAIEIGIILSFVLNRHFTWPESKNNDTFSNQIIRFHYVVGFSAIFRVVLFALLQFFGINYLINTLICIMLSSIFNFIFYDKRVFQ
;
A
#
# COMPACT_ATOMS: atom_id res chain seq x y z
N MET A 1 18.50 12.89 -1.74
CA MET A 1 17.40 12.06 -1.18
C MET A 1 16.89 12.63 0.16
N PHE A 2 17.76 12.93 1.13
CA PHE A 2 17.37 13.46 2.46
C PHE A 2 16.54 14.77 2.37
N ASN A 3 16.98 15.74 1.56
CA ASN A 3 16.26 17.01 1.34
C ASN A 3 14.85 16.82 0.74
N PHE A 4 14.65 15.76 -0.07
CA PHE A 4 13.33 15.41 -0.60
C PHE A 4 12.34 15.04 0.50
N PHE A 5 12.75 14.21 1.45
CA PHE A 5 11.89 13.81 2.57
C PHE A 5 11.65 14.96 3.55
N LEU A 6 12.66 15.80 3.81
CA LEU A 6 12.49 16.97 4.67
C LEU A 6 11.46 17.96 4.13
N SER A 7 11.52 18.26 2.83
CA SER A 7 10.56 19.18 2.19
C SER A 7 9.12 18.60 2.14
N ARG A 8 8.97 17.27 2.26
CA ARG A 8 7.68 16.56 2.21
C ARG A 8 7.29 15.90 3.53
N LYS A 9 7.90 16.31 4.65
CA LYS A 9 7.68 15.72 5.98
C LYS A 9 6.19 15.57 6.35
N LYS A 10 5.37 16.59 6.09
CA LYS A 10 3.93 16.55 6.37
C LYS A 10 3.20 15.51 5.52
N LYS A 11 3.54 15.38 4.22
CA LYS A 11 2.97 14.37 3.32
C LYS A 11 3.38 12.96 3.75
N LEU A 12 4.64 12.77 4.11
CA LEU A 12 5.15 11.49 4.59
C LEU A 12 4.43 11.03 5.86
N LEU A 13 4.23 11.93 6.83
CA LEU A 13 3.50 11.61 8.06
C LEU A 13 2.06 11.20 7.76
N LYS A 14 1.34 11.95 6.93
CA LYS A 14 -0.03 11.59 6.51
C LYS A 14 -0.08 10.24 5.81
N PHE A 15 0.86 9.98 4.89
CA PHE A 15 0.97 8.72 4.19
C PHE A 15 1.16 7.53 5.15
N ILE A 16 2.03 7.67 6.15
CA ILE A 16 2.27 6.63 7.18
C ILE A 16 1.00 6.40 8.01
N LEU A 17 0.33 7.47 8.46
CA LEU A 17 -0.91 7.36 9.24
C LEU A 17 -2.01 6.66 8.44
N ILE A 18 -2.18 7.01 7.17
CA ILE A 18 -3.12 6.32 6.27
C ILE A 18 -2.75 4.84 6.15
N GLY A 19 -1.47 4.50 5.97
CA GLY A 19 -1.00 3.12 5.89
C GLY A 19 -1.35 2.30 7.14
N ILE A 20 -1.15 2.85 8.33
CA ILE A 20 -1.52 2.22 9.60
C ILE A 20 -3.04 2.01 9.67
N THR A 21 -3.83 3.06 9.38
CA THR A 21 -5.29 2.98 9.37
C THR A 21 -5.79 1.90 8.42
N LEU A 22 -5.24 1.83 7.20
CA LEU A 22 -5.63 0.83 6.20
C LEU A 22 -5.25 -0.60 6.63
N THR A 23 -4.18 -0.78 7.36
CA THR A 23 -3.83 -2.09 7.93
C THR A 23 -4.91 -2.56 8.92
N ILE A 24 -5.38 -1.67 9.79
CA ILE A 24 -6.48 -1.97 10.73
C ILE A 24 -7.77 -2.27 9.97
N VAL A 25 -8.12 -1.45 8.97
CA VAL A 25 -9.32 -1.67 8.14
C VAL A 25 -9.26 -3.02 7.42
N ASN A 26 -8.11 -3.39 6.87
CA ASN A 26 -7.94 -4.69 6.20
C ASN A 26 -8.18 -5.87 7.14
N LEU A 27 -7.64 -5.82 8.37
CA LEU A 27 -7.89 -6.84 9.38
C LEU A 27 -9.37 -6.95 9.75
N LEU A 28 -10.05 -5.80 9.91
CA LEU A 28 -11.48 -5.77 10.19
C LEU A 28 -12.33 -6.32 9.04
N LEU A 29 -11.95 -6.04 7.79
CA LEU A 29 -12.63 -6.58 6.60
C LEU A 29 -12.48 -8.11 6.52
N ILE A 30 -11.27 -8.64 6.73
CA ILE A 30 -11.05 -10.09 6.75
C ILE A 30 -11.88 -10.74 7.87
N TYR A 31 -11.86 -10.17 9.08
CA TYR A 31 -12.68 -10.64 10.19
C TYR A 31 -14.18 -10.64 9.83
N PHE A 32 -14.67 -9.55 9.27
CA PHE A 32 -16.05 -9.43 8.80
C PHE A 32 -16.43 -10.52 7.80
N PHE A 33 -15.62 -10.73 6.77
CA PHE A 33 -15.89 -11.74 5.74
C PHE A 33 -15.86 -13.16 6.31
N VAL A 34 -14.86 -13.48 7.11
CA VAL A 34 -14.67 -14.85 7.61
C VAL A 34 -15.59 -15.18 8.77
N GLU A 35 -15.68 -14.30 9.78
CA GLU A 35 -16.41 -14.60 11.01
C GLU A 35 -17.89 -14.20 10.97
N ILE A 36 -18.21 -13.06 10.36
CA ILE A 36 -19.59 -12.56 10.32
C ILE A 36 -20.34 -13.16 9.13
N LEU A 37 -19.76 -13.09 7.91
CA LEU A 37 -20.37 -13.66 6.71
C LEU A 37 -20.16 -15.19 6.57
N LYS A 38 -19.40 -15.81 7.51
CA LYS A 38 -19.15 -17.26 7.55
C LYS A 38 -18.46 -17.81 6.28
N LEU A 39 -17.61 -17.04 5.62
CA LEU A 39 -16.86 -17.48 4.46
C LEU A 39 -15.66 -18.36 4.92
N ASN A 40 -15.93 -19.54 5.48
CA ASN A 40 -14.99 -20.31 6.29
C ASN A 40 -14.17 -21.36 5.50
N THR A 41 -14.56 -21.70 4.25
CA THR A 41 -13.77 -22.65 3.46
C THR A 41 -12.44 -22.04 3.05
N VAL A 42 -11.43 -22.86 2.78
CA VAL A 42 -10.09 -22.38 2.34
C VAL A 42 -10.21 -21.47 1.12
N PHE A 43 -11.03 -21.86 0.15
CA PHE A 43 -11.28 -21.06 -1.06
C PHE A 43 -11.91 -19.71 -0.70
N LEU A 44 -12.98 -19.68 0.11
CA LEU A 44 -13.69 -18.45 0.49
C LEU A 44 -12.83 -17.54 1.35
N LYS A 45 -11.96 -18.07 2.21
CA LYS A 45 -10.97 -17.26 2.96
C LYS A 45 -9.98 -16.56 2.02
N ASN A 46 -9.51 -17.26 0.99
CA ASN A 46 -8.65 -16.65 -0.02
C ASN A 46 -9.36 -15.54 -0.82
N VAL A 47 -10.61 -15.80 -1.24
CA VAL A 47 -11.45 -14.77 -1.89
C VAL A 47 -11.66 -13.57 -0.97
N SER A 48 -11.97 -13.80 0.30
CA SER A 48 -12.13 -12.73 1.31
C SER A 48 -10.87 -11.88 1.45
N ASN A 49 -9.70 -12.52 1.47
CA ASN A 49 -8.42 -11.81 1.54
C ASN A 49 -8.18 -10.94 0.29
N VAL A 50 -8.43 -11.48 -0.90
CA VAL A 50 -8.30 -10.72 -2.16
C VAL A 50 -9.25 -9.52 -2.18
N LEU A 51 -10.51 -9.70 -1.78
CA LEU A 51 -11.49 -8.61 -1.68
C LEU A 51 -11.05 -7.54 -0.66
N ALA A 52 -10.56 -7.96 0.50
CA ALA A 52 -10.08 -7.02 1.51
C ALA A 52 -8.87 -6.21 1.01
N ILE A 53 -7.94 -6.85 0.28
CA ILE A 53 -6.79 -6.17 -0.34
C ILE A 53 -7.27 -5.15 -1.37
N GLU A 54 -8.19 -5.52 -2.28
CA GLU A 54 -8.67 -4.64 -3.34
C GLU A 54 -9.42 -3.42 -2.77
N ILE A 55 -10.30 -3.64 -1.79
CA ILE A 55 -10.95 -2.55 -1.04
C ILE A 55 -9.90 -1.64 -0.38
N GLY A 56 -8.87 -2.23 0.22
CA GLY A 56 -7.75 -1.50 0.83
C GLY A 56 -6.99 -0.64 -0.19
N ILE A 57 -6.74 -1.14 -1.40
CA ILE A 57 -6.09 -0.39 -2.48
C ILE A 57 -6.93 0.81 -2.91
N ILE A 58 -8.23 0.62 -3.12
CA ILE A 58 -9.16 1.71 -3.49
C ILE A 58 -9.24 2.77 -2.39
N LEU A 59 -9.40 2.35 -1.13
CA LEU A 59 -9.39 3.27 0.02
C LEU A 59 -8.07 4.01 0.15
N SER A 60 -6.94 3.31 -0.03
CA SER A 60 -5.61 3.91 -0.04
C SER A 60 -5.49 5.02 -1.07
N PHE A 61 -5.94 4.77 -2.29
CA PHE A 61 -5.95 5.76 -3.35
C PHE A 61 -6.78 6.99 -2.97
N VAL A 62 -8.03 6.78 -2.53
CA VAL A 62 -8.96 7.87 -2.18
C VAL A 62 -8.42 8.71 -1.03
N LEU A 63 -7.96 8.06 0.05
CA LEU A 63 -7.45 8.75 1.23
C LEU A 63 -6.15 9.52 0.91
N ASN A 64 -5.23 8.91 0.17
CA ASN A 64 -3.99 9.57 -0.22
C ASN A 64 -4.26 10.76 -1.15
N ARG A 65 -5.13 10.61 -2.14
CA ARG A 65 -5.54 11.69 -3.05
C ARG A 65 -6.20 12.84 -2.30
N HIS A 66 -6.99 12.53 -1.27
CA HIS A 66 -7.74 13.56 -0.54
C HIS A 66 -6.91 14.25 0.54
N PHE A 67 -6.13 13.50 1.30
CA PHE A 67 -5.45 14.02 2.50
C PHE A 67 -3.97 14.25 2.30
N THR A 68 -3.26 13.39 1.55
CA THR A 68 -1.81 13.49 1.38
C THR A 68 -1.45 14.39 0.21
N TRP A 69 -2.18 14.27 -0.91
CA TRP A 69 -1.95 15.03 -2.15
C TRP A 69 -3.22 15.75 -2.64
N PRO A 70 -3.84 16.64 -1.84
CA PRO A 70 -5.08 17.31 -2.23
C PRO A 70 -4.93 18.18 -3.49
N GLU A 71 -3.75 18.71 -3.74
CA GLU A 71 -3.41 19.52 -4.93
C GLU A 71 -3.50 18.71 -6.24
N SER A 72 -3.31 17.40 -6.19
CA SER A 72 -3.36 16.54 -7.38
C SER A 72 -4.73 16.47 -8.06
N LYS A 73 -5.80 16.90 -7.37
CA LYS A 73 -7.16 16.90 -7.90
C LYS A 73 -7.34 17.88 -9.07
N ASN A 74 -6.53 18.91 -9.11
CA ASN A 74 -6.60 19.96 -10.13
C ASN A 74 -5.70 19.66 -11.34
N ASN A 75 -4.77 18.71 -11.20
CA ASN A 75 -3.74 18.48 -12.19
C ASN A 75 -4.07 17.33 -13.14
N ASP A 76 -4.90 16.36 -12.70
CA ASP A 76 -5.21 15.18 -13.50
C ASP A 76 -6.55 14.53 -13.11
N THR A 77 -7.11 13.76 -14.06
CA THR A 77 -8.38 13.07 -13.87
C THR A 77 -8.24 11.93 -12.85
N PHE A 78 -9.36 11.66 -12.17
CA PHE A 78 -9.44 10.53 -11.22
C PHE A 78 -9.05 9.19 -11.87
N SER A 79 -9.56 8.95 -13.09
CA SER A 79 -9.31 7.69 -13.82
C SER A 79 -7.84 7.49 -14.15
N ASN A 80 -7.14 8.52 -14.61
CA ASN A 80 -5.71 8.41 -14.92
C ASN A 80 -4.88 8.17 -13.66
N GLN A 81 -5.23 8.83 -12.57
CA GLN A 81 -4.51 8.68 -11.30
C GLN A 81 -4.73 7.29 -10.70
N ILE A 82 -5.94 6.73 -10.71
CA ILE A 82 -6.21 5.40 -10.14
C ILE A 82 -5.52 4.29 -10.95
N ILE A 83 -5.47 4.42 -12.28
CA ILE A 83 -4.75 3.48 -13.13
C ILE A 83 -3.25 3.49 -12.78
N ARG A 84 -2.63 4.68 -12.74
CA ARG A 84 -1.21 4.81 -12.35
C ARG A 84 -0.95 4.30 -10.94
N PHE A 85 -1.88 4.52 -10.02
CA PHE A 85 -1.79 4.02 -8.65
C PHE A 85 -1.73 2.49 -8.62
N HIS A 86 -2.62 1.80 -9.34
CA HIS A 86 -2.60 0.33 -9.45
C HIS A 86 -1.30 -0.20 -10.05
N TYR A 87 -0.76 0.46 -11.08
CA TYR A 87 0.55 0.08 -11.63
C TYR A 87 1.67 0.18 -10.59
N VAL A 88 1.70 1.26 -9.82
CA VAL A 88 2.72 1.43 -8.77
C VAL A 88 2.56 0.38 -7.67
N VAL A 89 1.34 0.10 -7.22
CA VAL A 89 1.06 -0.93 -6.22
C VAL A 89 1.47 -2.32 -6.73
N GLY A 90 1.09 -2.68 -7.96
CA GLY A 90 1.48 -3.95 -8.57
C GLY A 90 2.99 -4.12 -8.69
N PHE A 91 3.68 -3.08 -9.16
CA PHE A 91 5.15 -3.08 -9.26
C PHE A 91 5.81 -3.18 -7.88
N SER A 92 5.28 -2.47 -6.89
CA SER A 92 5.76 -2.55 -5.51
C SER A 92 5.58 -3.95 -4.91
N ALA A 93 4.49 -4.63 -5.24
CA ALA A 93 4.26 -6.02 -4.80
C ALA A 93 5.30 -6.98 -5.39
N ILE A 94 5.58 -6.87 -6.70
CA ILE A 94 6.63 -7.66 -7.37
C ILE A 94 8.00 -7.35 -6.75
N PHE A 95 8.34 -6.07 -6.60
CA PHE A 95 9.58 -5.63 -5.97
C PHE A 95 9.76 -6.25 -4.57
N ARG A 96 8.69 -6.26 -3.76
CA ARG A 96 8.71 -6.84 -2.43
C ARG A 96 8.95 -8.35 -2.44
N VAL A 97 8.33 -9.09 -3.36
CA VAL A 97 8.52 -10.54 -3.52
C VAL A 97 9.96 -10.86 -3.90
N VAL A 98 10.50 -10.16 -4.90
CA VAL A 98 11.88 -10.35 -5.37
C VAL A 98 12.88 -10.01 -4.26
N LEU A 99 12.68 -8.88 -3.59
CA LEU A 99 13.56 -8.45 -2.49
C LEU A 99 13.53 -9.46 -1.33
N PHE A 100 12.33 -9.95 -0.96
CA PHE A 100 12.19 -10.96 0.09
C PHE A 100 12.95 -12.24 -0.25
N ALA A 101 12.82 -12.73 -1.48
CA ALA A 101 13.52 -13.92 -1.94
C ALA A 101 15.04 -13.73 -1.93
N LEU A 102 15.54 -12.58 -2.37
CA LEU A 102 16.96 -12.25 -2.33
C LEU A 102 17.51 -12.22 -0.90
N LEU A 103 16.83 -11.52 0.01
CA LEU A 103 17.27 -11.43 1.41
C LEU A 103 17.19 -12.79 2.12
N GLN A 104 16.22 -13.63 1.76
CA GLN A 104 16.11 -15.00 2.24
C GLN A 104 17.29 -15.86 1.79
N PHE A 105 17.76 -15.68 0.55
CA PHE A 105 18.94 -16.38 0.03
C PHE A 105 20.21 -16.07 0.83
N PHE A 106 20.35 -14.86 1.38
CA PHE A 106 21.44 -14.47 2.27
C PHE A 106 21.26 -14.94 3.73
N GLY A 107 20.27 -15.78 4.02
CA GLY A 107 20.04 -16.35 5.34
C GLY A 107 19.51 -15.36 6.39
N ILE A 108 18.96 -14.21 5.96
CA ILE A 108 18.39 -13.23 6.88
C ILE A 108 17.11 -13.81 7.52
N ASN A 109 16.99 -13.65 8.83
CA ASN A 109 15.79 -14.07 9.56
C ASN A 109 14.53 -13.52 8.92
N TYR A 110 13.51 -14.37 8.71
CA TYR A 110 12.30 -14.01 7.95
C TYR A 110 11.53 -12.80 8.52
N LEU A 111 11.53 -12.58 9.84
CA LEU A 111 10.90 -11.42 10.46
C LEU A 111 11.65 -10.12 10.11
N ILE A 112 12.97 -10.13 10.22
CA ILE A 112 13.82 -8.98 9.85
C ILE A 112 13.69 -8.71 8.35
N ASN A 113 13.73 -9.76 7.53
CA ASN A 113 13.52 -9.69 6.10
C ASN A 113 12.16 -9.02 5.77
N THR A 114 11.09 -9.48 6.41
CA THR A 114 9.74 -8.89 6.22
C THR A 114 9.72 -7.39 6.56
N LEU A 115 10.32 -6.99 7.68
CA LEU A 115 10.38 -5.59 8.09
C LEU A 115 11.15 -4.73 7.07
N ILE A 116 12.30 -5.19 6.61
CA ILE A 116 13.10 -4.51 5.57
C ILE A 116 12.26 -4.34 4.30
N CYS A 117 11.60 -5.40 3.84
CA CYS A 117 10.76 -5.38 2.64
C CYS A 117 9.59 -4.40 2.77
N ILE A 118 8.92 -4.35 3.92
CA ILE A 118 7.84 -3.40 4.19
C ILE A 118 8.36 -1.95 4.14
N MET A 119 9.46 -1.67 4.83
CA MET A 119 10.04 -0.33 4.88
C MET A 119 10.45 0.15 3.49
N LEU A 120 11.20 -0.65 2.73
CA LEU A 120 11.66 -0.29 1.40
C LEU A 120 10.51 -0.14 0.40
N SER A 121 9.51 -1.03 0.44
CA SER A 121 8.30 -0.90 -0.39
C SER A 121 7.49 0.36 -0.06
N SER A 122 7.41 0.73 1.22
CA SER A 122 6.71 1.96 1.64
C SER A 122 7.42 3.21 1.16
N ILE A 123 8.75 3.25 1.23
CA ILE A 123 9.57 4.34 0.69
C ILE A 123 9.39 4.44 -0.83
N PHE A 124 9.45 3.30 -1.52
CA PHE A 124 9.21 3.21 -2.95
C PHE A 124 7.83 3.78 -3.31
N ASN A 125 6.76 3.29 -2.67
CA ASN A 125 5.40 3.75 -2.92
C ASN A 125 5.27 5.26 -2.70
N PHE A 126 5.79 5.80 -1.60
CA PHE A 126 5.74 7.24 -1.32
C PHE A 126 6.39 8.07 -2.42
N ILE A 127 7.59 7.68 -2.88
CA ILE A 127 8.32 8.39 -3.95
C ILE A 127 7.54 8.36 -5.27
N PHE A 128 7.02 7.18 -5.64
CA PHE A 128 6.29 7.04 -6.90
C PHE A 128 4.91 7.68 -6.85
N TYR A 129 4.23 7.66 -5.72
CA TYR A 129 2.96 8.39 -5.55
C TYR A 129 3.18 9.90 -5.72
N ASP A 130 4.21 10.45 -5.08
CA ASP A 130 4.52 11.88 -5.19
C ASP A 130 4.97 12.30 -6.60
N LYS A 131 5.69 11.44 -7.33
CA LYS A 131 6.31 11.78 -8.61
C LYS A 131 5.55 11.32 -9.85
N ARG A 132 4.62 10.37 -9.74
CA ARG A 132 4.00 9.74 -10.92
C ARG A 132 2.48 9.64 -10.83
N VAL A 133 1.94 9.47 -9.62
CA VAL A 133 0.50 9.28 -9.44
C VAL A 133 -0.21 10.61 -9.19
N PHE A 134 0.27 11.36 -8.22
CA PHE A 134 -0.38 12.57 -7.71
C PHE A 134 0.35 13.85 -8.14
N GLN A 135 0.80 13.91 -9.38
CA GLN A 135 1.36 15.12 -9.97
C GLN A 135 0.28 16.12 -10.36
#